data_4a588101d3e5b7a69d82d04fafc5e292
#
_entry.id   4a588101d3e5b7a69d82d04fafc5e292
#
_cell.length_a   1.000
_cell.length_b   1.000
_cell.length_c   1.000
_cell.angle_alpha   90.00
_cell.angle_beta   90.00
_cell.angle_gamma   90.00
#
_symmetry.space_group_name_H-M   'P 1'
#
loop_
_entity.id
_entity.type
_entity.pdbx_description
1 polymer ?
#
loop_
_entity_poly.entity_id
_entity_poly.type
_entity_poly.pdbx_seq_one_letter_code
_entity_poly.pdbx_strand_id
1 'polypeptide(L)'
;MSNFTENEIIPYALSIIQSHKEGIDTKNLIIHLRELMNPYGEDLEILTNRNDDKFSQKVRNLKSHKTLENKGFVSFNNNKFYITKVGTKFLIESQNYFKDINILDEWELTTRTYNSLKDNGINTLSELLEWSEKKFLTIPNFGKAGISEINNHLNSLNLKLEINLSEINKRKIRSLLNEKKNKWN
;
A
#
# COMPACT_ATOMS: atom_id res chain seq x y z
N MET A 1 7.23 -9.69 -13.92
CA MET A 1 7.21 -10.66 -12.81
C MET A 1 6.51 -10.01 -11.64
N SER A 2 5.38 -10.47 -11.24
CA SER A 2 4.77 -10.02 -10.01
C SER A 2 4.51 -11.23 -9.15
N ASN A 3 5.09 -11.20 -7.97
CA ASN A 3 4.91 -12.26 -7.01
C ASN A 3 4.76 -11.60 -5.64
N PHE A 4 3.49 -11.45 -5.18
CA PHE A 4 3.24 -10.93 -3.85
C PHE A 4 3.80 -11.88 -2.80
N THR A 5 4.60 -11.40 -1.88
CA THR A 5 5.01 -12.16 -0.71
C THR A 5 3.90 -12.19 0.35
N GLU A 6 3.94 -13.16 1.26
CA GLU A 6 2.99 -13.20 2.39
C GLU A 6 3.05 -11.92 3.23
N ASN A 7 4.24 -11.34 3.43
CA ASN A 7 4.40 -10.10 4.19
C ASN A 7 3.75 -8.89 3.50
N GLU A 8 3.78 -8.83 2.18
CA GLU A 8 3.12 -7.77 1.41
C GLU A 8 1.59 -7.87 1.49
N ILE A 9 1.05 -9.08 1.68
CA ILE A 9 -0.39 -9.31 1.80
C ILE A 9 -0.92 -8.86 3.18
N ILE A 10 -0.09 -8.89 4.23
CA ILE A 10 -0.53 -8.64 5.62
C ILE A 10 -1.28 -7.33 5.81
N PRO A 11 -0.78 -6.15 5.40
CA PRO A 11 -1.50 -4.89 5.62
C PRO A 11 -2.87 -4.85 4.94
N TYR A 12 -2.99 -5.43 3.75
CA TYR A 12 -4.25 -5.52 3.02
C TYR A 12 -5.23 -6.47 3.69
N ALA A 13 -4.73 -7.63 4.15
CA ALA A 13 -5.52 -8.57 4.91
C ALA A 13 -6.08 -7.94 6.19
N LEU A 14 -5.24 -7.20 6.94
CA LEU A 14 -5.68 -6.50 8.15
C LEU A 14 -6.71 -5.41 7.87
N SER A 15 -6.58 -4.66 6.77
CA SER A 15 -7.56 -3.65 6.36
C SER A 15 -8.93 -4.28 6.06
N ILE A 16 -8.95 -5.42 5.35
CA ILE A 16 -10.18 -6.15 5.09
C ILE A 16 -10.76 -6.73 6.37
N ILE A 17 -9.94 -7.36 7.22
CA ILE A 17 -10.39 -7.92 8.50
C ILE A 17 -10.98 -6.82 9.39
N GLN A 18 -10.37 -5.62 9.42
CA GLN A 18 -10.87 -4.49 10.20
C GLN A 18 -12.25 -4.02 9.75
N SER A 19 -12.54 -4.06 8.45
CA SER A 19 -13.85 -3.67 7.91
C SER A 19 -14.97 -4.68 8.24
N HIS A 20 -14.60 -5.91 8.63
CA HIS A 20 -15.54 -7.00 8.93
C HIS A 20 -15.64 -7.24 10.44
N LYS A 21 -16.47 -6.45 11.12
CA LYS A 21 -16.64 -6.52 12.60
C LYS A 21 -17.09 -7.90 13.10
N GLU A 22 -17.89 -8.61 12.30
CA GLU A 22 -18.38 -9.98 12.59
C GLU A 22 -17.37 -11.07 12.23
N GLY A 23 -16.15 -10.67 11.92
CA GLY A 23 -15.08 -11.54 11.46
C GLY A 23 -15.25 -12.03 10.02
N ILE A 24 -14.14 -12.37 9.38
CA ILE A 24 -14.10 -12.85 7.99
C ILE A 24 -13.41 -14.20 7.92
N ASP A 25 -13.99 -15.14 7.18
CA ASP A 25 -13.36 -16.42 6.92
C ASP A 25 -12.29 -16.32 5.82
N THR A 26 -11.46 -17.36 5.70
CA THR A 26 -10.34 -17.38 4.76
C THR A 26 -10.80 -17.29 3.30
N LYS A 27 -11.95 -17.88 2.93
CA LYS A 27 -12.46 -17.86 1.56
C LYS A 27 -12.83 -16.44 1.14
N ASN A 28 -13.63 -15.75 1.97
CA ASN A 28 -14.03 -14.38 1.72
C ASN A 28 -12.83 -13.42 1.78
N LEU A 29 -11.88 -13.65 2.68
CA LEU A 29 -10.64 -12.88 2.73
C LEU A 29 -9.85 -12.99 1.41
N ILE A 30 -9.75 -14.18 0.82
CA ILE A 30 -9.11 -14.38 -0.49
C ILE A 30 -9.83 -13.58 -1.59
N ILE A 31 -11.17 -13.63 -1.64
CA ILE A 31 -11.96 -12.91 -2.63
C ILE A 31 -11.68 -11.41 -2.56
N HIS A 32 -11.82 -10.81 -1.37
CA HIS A 32 -11.59 -9.38 -1.20
C HIS A 32 -10.12 -8.98 -1.43
N LEU A 33 -9.16 -9.83 -1.06
CA LEU A 33 -7.76 -9.57 -1.36
C LEU A 33 -7.48 -9.60 -2.87
N ARG A 34 -8.13 -10.48 -3.63
CA ARG A 34 -8.03 -10.49 -5.10
C ARG A 34 -8.55 -9.21 -5.72
N GLU A 35 -9.73 -8.77 -5.29
CA GLU A 35 -10.33 -7.52 -5.76
C GLU A 35 -9.43 -6.32 -5.43
N LEU A 36 -8.88 -6.28 -4.21
CA LEU A 36 -8.07 -5.18 -3.72
C LEU A 36 -6.67 -5.13 -4.33
N MET A 37 -5.99 -6.28 -4.45
CA MET A 37 -4.58 -6.35 -4.84
C MET A 37 -4.38 -6.63 -6.34
N ASN A 38 -5.42 -7.10 -7.03
CA ASN A 38 -5.39 -7.46 -8.45
C ASN A 38 -4.14 -8.28 -8.83
N PRO A 39 -3.98 -9.51 -8.29
CA PRO A 39 -2.80 -10.33 -8.54
C PRO A 39 -2.66 -10.66 -10.03
N TYR A 40 -1.43 -10.80 -10.52
CA TYR A 40 -1.12 -11.10 -11.91
C TYR A 40 0.15 -11.97 -12.06
N GLY A 41 0.41 -12.45 -13.28
CA GLY A 41 1.59 -13.25 -13.59
C GLY A 41 1.67 -14.52 -12.76
N GLU A 42 2.80 -14.76 -12.10
CA GLU A 42 3.05 -15.97 -11.32
C GLU A 42 2.06 -16.21 -10.18
N ASP A 43 1.43 -15.14 -9.65
CA ASP A 43 0.42 -15.26 -8.59
C ASP A 43 -0.82 -16.01 -9.05
N LEU A 44 -1.12 -15.98 -10.36
CA LEU A 44 -2.27 -16.67 -10.96
C LEU A 44 -1.96 -18.09 -11.46
N GLU A 45 -0.71 -18.53 -11.34
CA GLU A 45 -0.36 -19.89 -11.74
C GLU A 45 -1.06 -20.92 -10.83
N ILE A 46 -1.75 -21.85 -11.48
CA ILE A 46 -2.44 -22.95 -10.79
C ILE A 46 -1.42 -23.93 -10.20
N LEU A 47 -1.65 -24.30 -8.97
CA LEU A 47 -0.78 -25.24 -8.27
C LEU A 47 -0.99 -26.67 -8.79
N THR A 48 0.09 -27.38 -8.97
CA THR A 48 0.07 -28.81 -9.32
C THR A 48 -0.74 -29.58 -8.27
N ASN A 49 -1.73 -30.35 -8.72
CA ASN A 49 -2.62 -31.17 -7.88
C ASN A 49 -3.65 -30.39 -7.01
N ARG A 50 -3.92 -29.11 -7.30
CA ARG A 50 -4.96 -28.32 -6.62
C ARG A 50 -5.67 -27.43 -7.64
N ASN A 51 -6.98 -27.18 -7.43
CA ASN A 51 -7.72 -26.16 -8.17
C ASN A 51 -7.55 -24.79 -7.53
N ASP A 52 -6.31 -24.41 -7.23
CA ASP A 52 -5.96 -23.23 -6.47
C ASP A 52 -4.69 -22.60 -7.05
N ASP A 53 -4.58 -21.29 -6.97
CA ASP A 53 -3.41 -20.58 -7.46
C ASP A 53 -2.44 -20.16 -6.34
N LYS A 54 -1.25 -19.72 -6.74
CA LYS A 54 -0.19 -19.31 -5.82
C LYS A 54 -0.62 -18.18 -4.90
N PHE A 55 -1.43 -17.20 -5.38
CA PHE A 55 -1.90 -16.11 -4.54
C PHE A 55 -2.82 -16.61 -3.43
N SER A 56 -3.82 -17.42 -3.77
CA SER A 56 -4.73 -18.02 -2.79
C SER A 56 -4.00 -18.88 -1.77
N GLN A 57 -2.97 -19.60 -2.22
CA GLN A 57 -2.13 -20.40 -1.30
C GLN A 57 -1.43 -19.50 -0.27
N LYS A 58 -0.83 -18.37 -0.71
CA LYS A 58 -0.17 -17.42 0.20
C LYS A 58 -1.12 -16.87 1.26
N VAL A 59 -2.34 -16.54 0.86
CA VAL A 59 -3.36 -16.11 1.83
C VAL A 59 -3.72 -17.23 2.82
N ARG A 60 -3.84 -18.47 2.35
CA ARG A 60 -4.07 -19.62 3.24
C ARG A 60 -2.88 -19.89 4.17
N ASN A 61 -1.67 -19.62 3.72
CA ASN A 61 -0.47 -19.77 4.54
C ASN A 61 -0.49 -18.81 5.74
N LEU A 62 -1.05 -17.61 5.60
CA LEU A 62 -1.22 -16.68 6.73
C LEU A 62 -2.02 -17.32 7.87
N LYS A 63 -3.00 -18.19 7.54
CA LYS A 63 -3.75 -18.99 8.51
C LYS A 63 -2.96 -20.21 8.98
N SER A 64 -2.50 -21.05 8.06
CA SER A 64 -1.89 -22.36 8.38
C SER A 64 -0.60 -22.21 9.19
N HIS A 65 0.19 -21.19 8.91
CA HIS A 65 1.41 -20.86 9.66
C HIS A 65 1.14 -19.97 10.87
N LYS A 66 -0.13 -19.62 11.14
CA LYS A 66 -0.54 -18.68 12.19
C LYS A 66 0.22 -17.35 12.15
N THR A 67 0.64 -16.91 10.96
CA THR A 67 1.49 -15.71 10.80
C THR A 67 0.86 -14.47 11.43
N LEU A 68 -0.44 -14.25 11.19
CA LEU A 68 -1.16 -13.09 11.74
C LEU A 68 -1.40 -13.22 13.24
N GLU A 69 -1.68 -14.43 13.74
CA GLU A 69 -1.90 -14.71 15.16
C GLU A 69 -0.59 -14.60 15.96
N ASN A 70 0.51 -15.18 15.46
CA ASN A 70 1.83 -15.13 16.10
C ASN A 70 2.37 -13.70 16.23
N LYS A 71 2.00 -12.80 15.29
CA LYS A 71 2.28 -11.37 15.38
C LYS A 71 1.32 -10.62 16.30
N GLY A 72 0.31 -11.30 16.84
CA GLY A 72 -0.73 -10.70 17.67
C GLY A 72 -1.69 -9.76 16.90
N PHE A 73 -1.68 -9.78 15.58
CA PHE A 73 -2.48 -8.86 14.76
C PHE A 73 -3.95 -9.25 14.69
N VAL A 74 -4.24 -10.53 14.77
CA VAL A 74 -5.59 -11.07 14.75
C VAL A 74 -5.78 -12.14 15.80
N SER A 75 -7.04 -12.37 16.19
CA SER A 75 -7.50 -13.61 16.79
C SER A 75 -8.26 -14.44 15.76
N PHE A 76 -8.18 -15.77 15.86
CA PHE A 76 -8.87 -16.67 14.96
C PHE A 76 -9.81 -17.58 15.75
N ASN A 77 -11.12 -17.31 15.63
CA ASN A 77 -12.17 -18.03 16.36
C ASN A 77 -13.32 -18.36 15.40
N ASN A 78 -13.98 -19.49 15.62
CA ASN A 78 -15.11 -19.94 14.79
C ASN A 78 -14.84 -19.86 13.28
N ASN A 79 -13.62 -20.25 12.87
CA ASN A 79 -13.14 -20.22 11.48
C ASN A 79 -13.10 -18.81 10.85
N LYS A 80 -13.05 -17.74 11.67
CA LYS A 80 -12.98 -16.34 11.24
C LYS A 80 -11.83 -15.60 11.90
N PHE A 81 -11.28 -14.64 11.16
CA PHE A 81 -10.30 -13.68 11.65
C PHE A 81 -10.99 -12.46 12.25
N TYR A 82 -10.49 -11.99 13.37
CA TYR A 82 -10.90 -10.75 14.04
C TYR A 82 -9.64 -9.91 14.30
N ILE A 83 -9.66 -8.64 13.95
CA ILE A 83 -8.54 -7.75 14.22
C ILE A 83 -8.38 -7.51 15.71
N THR A 84 -7.14 -7.44 16.18
CA THR A 84 -6.81 -7.07 17.57
C THR A 84 -6.43 -5.59 17.68
N LYS A 85 -6.26 -5.09 18.90
CA LYS A 85 -5.70 -3.75 19.14
C LYS A 85 -4.29 -3.61 18.55
N VAL A 86 -3.47 -4.67 18.60
CA VAL A 86 -2.12 -4.68 18.02
C VAL A 86 -2.18 -4.62 16.50
N GLY A 87 -3.07 -5.38 15.87
CA GLY A 87 -3.29 -5.33 14.42
C GLY A 87 -3.81 -3.97 13.95
N THR A 88 -4.74 -3.37 14.69
CA THR A 88 -5.23 -2.02 14.40
C THR A 88 -4.10 -0.98 14.50
N LYS A 89 -3.28 -1.05 15.56
CA LYS A 89 -2.13 -0.15 15.74
C LYS A 89 -1.14 -0.31 14.59
N PHE A 90 -0.77 -1.53 14.23
CA PHE A 90 0.10 -1.82 13.10
C PHE A 90 -0.46 -1.25 11.78
N LEU A 91 -1.78 -1.40 11.55
CA LEU A 91 -2.43 -0.87 10.36
C LEU A 91 -2.38 0.66 10.31
N ILE A 92 -2.67 1.34 11.43
CA ILE A 92 -2.58 2.80 11.56
C ILE A 92 -1.13 3.27 11.32
N GLU A 93 -0.15 2.63 11.95
CA GLU A 93 1.27 2.95 11.74
C GLU A 93 1.70 2.74 10.28
N SER A 94 1.23 1.65 9.66
CA SER A 94 1.46 1.38 8.24
C SER A 94 0.82 2.44 7.33
N GLN A 95 -0.35 2.96 7.69
CA GLN A 95 -1.04 4.03 6.96
C GLN A 95 -0.40 5.40 7.23
N ASN A 96 -0.01 5.69 8.46
CA ASN A 96 0.61 6.96 8.85
C ASN A 96 2.01 7.12 8.24
N TYR A 97 2.74 6.02 8.05
CA TYR A 97 4.04 6.06 7.38
C TYR A 97 3.99 6.78 6.02
N PHE A 98 2.85 6.76 5.32
CA PHE A 98 2.67 7.47 4.05
C PHE A 98 2.23 8.91 4.21
N LYS A 99 1.50 9.23 5.27
CA LYS A 99 1.15 10.63 5.57
C LYS A 99 2.38 11.45 5.92
N ASP A 100 3.39 10.80 6.47
CA ASP A 100 4.56 11.44 7.06
C ASP A 100 5.79 11.54 6.12
N ILE A 101 5.69 11.03 4.86
CA ILE A 101 6.77 11.27 3.89
C ILE A 101 6.76 12.75 3.52
N ASN A 102 7.69 13.50 4.10
CA ASN A 102 7.94 14.88 3.72
C ASN A 102 8.69 14.90 2.38
N ILE A 103 7.96 15.18 1.29
CA ILE A 103 8.53 15.20 -0.06
C ILE A 103 9.55 16.32 -0.23
N LEU A 104 9.46 17.38 0.56
CA LEU A 104 10.39 18.50 0.47
C LEU A 104 11.76 18.13 1.02
N ASP A 105 11.82 17.21 1.99
CA ASP A 105 13.07 16.75 2.59
C ASP A 105 13.65 15.51 1.87
N GLU A 106 12.79 14.69 1.28
CA GLU A 106 13.18 13.40 0.70
C GLU A 106 13.47 13.47 -0.81
N TRP A 107 12.92 14.46 -1.50
CA TRP A 107 13.07 14.60 -2.95
C TRP A 107 14.06 15.70 -3.32
N GLU A 108 14.95 15.39 -4.24
CA GLU A 108 15.84 16.39 -4.87
C GLU A 108 15.02 17.25 -5.84
N LEU A 109 14.34 18.27 -5.31
CA LEU A 109 13.53 19.19 -6.08
C LEU A 109 14.34 20.44 -6.48
N THR A 110 14.05 21.00 -7.67
CA THR A 110 14.54 22.34 -8.00
C THR A 110 14.01 23.36 -7.00
N THR A 111 14.78 24.39 -6.69
CA THR A 111 14.39 25.46 -5.76
C THR A 111 13.02 26.04 -6.10
N ARG A 112 12.70 26.15 -7.38
CA ARG A 112 11.42 26.66 -7.86
C ARG A 112 10.27 25.74 -7.50
N THR A 113 10.40 24.43 -7.78
CA THR A 113 9.38 23.43 -7.46
C THR A 113 9.20 23.31 -5.96
N TYR A 114 10.30 23.25 -5.20
CA TYR A 114 10.31 23.23 -3.74
C TYR A 114 9.50 24.41 -3.15
N ASN A 115 9.86 25.65 -3.50
CA ASN A 115 9.18 26.83 -2.98
C ASN A 115 7.70 26.85 -3.37
N SER A 116 7.38 26.50 -4.61
CA SER A 116 5.98 26.46 -5.07
C SER A 116 5.13 25.43 -4.31
N LEU A 117 5.66 24.27 -4.01
CA LEU A 117 4.96 23.26 -3.20
C LEU A 117 4.77 23.76 -1.77
N LYS A 118 5.86 24.24 -1.16
CA LYS A 118 5.87 24.75 0.22
C LYS A 118 4.88 25.90 0.42
N ASP A 119 4.88 26.87 -0.48
CA ASP A 119 4.01 28.06 -0.41
C ASP A 119 2.52 27.71 -0.57
N ASN A 120 2.23 26.56 -1.19
CA ASN A 120 0.86 26.03 -1.34
C ASN A 120 0.51 24.95 -0.30
N GLY A 121 1.35 24.77 0.74
CA GLY A 121 1.10 23.83 1.83
C GLY A 121 1.20 22.35 1.42
N ILE A 122 1.92 22.06 0.33
CA ILE A 122 2.12 20.68 -0.16
C ILE A 122 3.49 20.22 0.34
N ASN A 123 3.52 19.63 1.51
CA ASN A 123 4.76 19.19 2.18
C ASN A 123 4.93 17.66 2.14
N THR A 124 3.81 16.94 2.11
CA THR A 124 3.79 15.50 2.18
C THR A 124 3.37 14.86 0.86
N LEU A 125 3.74 13.59 0.69
CA LEU A 125 3.33 12.82 -0.47
C LEU A 125 1.80 12.65 -0.55
N SER A 126 1.13 12.50 0.59
CA SER A 126 -0.33 12.38 0.61
C SER A 126 -1.00 13.66 0.13
N GLU A 127 -0.54 14.84 0.57
CA GLU A 127 -1.04 16.12 0.09
C GLU A 127 -0.81 16.30 -1.41
N LEU A 128 0.40 15.93 -1.89
CA LEU A 128 0.74 16.01 -3.31
C LEU A 128 -0.21 15.16 -4.19
N LEU A 129 -0.55 13.97 -3.73
CA LEU A 129 -1.36 13.02 -4.49
C LEU A 129 -2.85 13.41 -4.60
N GLU A 130 -3.32 14.34 -3.77
CA GLU A 130 -4.65 14.94 -3.88
C GLU A 130 -4.74 16.02 -4.99
N TRP A 131 -3.58 16.39 -5.57
CA TRP A 131 -3.54 17.42 -6.60
C TRP A 131 -3.57 16.83 -8.00
N SER A 132 -4.31 17.53 -8.90
CA SER A 132 -4.30 17.23 -10.33
C SER A 132 -3.26 18.07 -11.05
N GLU A 133 -2.81 17.64 -12.23
CA GLU A 133 -1.96 18.47 -13.08
C GLU A 133 -2.61 19.83 -13.40
N LYS A 134 -3.92 19.85 -13.61
CA LYS A 134 -4.69 21.09 -13.85
C LYS A 134 -4.60 22.02 -12.66
N LYS A 135 -4.72 21.48 -11.44
CA LYS A 135 -4.63 22.27 -10.21
C LYS A 135 -3.21 22.83 -10.01
N PHE A 136 -2.16 22.06 -10.33
CA PHE A 136 -0.78 22.56 -10.31
C PHE A 136 -0.57 23.73 -11.26
N LEU A 137 -1.17 23.72 -12.45
CA LEU A 137 -1.05 24.82 -13.42
C LEU A 137 -1.74 26.11 -12.96
N THR A 138 -2.55 26.09 -11.91
CA THR A 138 -3.12 27.32 -11.30
C THR A 138 -2.15 28.00 -10.33
N ILE A 139 -1.09 27.32 -9.92
CA ILE A 139 -0.06 27.90 -9.04
C ILE A 139 0.80 28.89 -9.84
N PRO A 140 0.92 30.14 -9.39
CA PRO A 140 1.79 31.10 -10.05
C PRO A 140 3.22 30.57 -10.20
N ASN A 141 3.77 30.71 -11.38
CA ASN A 141 5.12 30.25 -11.69
C ASN A 141 5.36 28.73 -11.63
N PHE A 142 4.34 27.90 -11.42
CA PHE A 142 4.43 26.43 -11.49
C PHE A 142 4.06 25.97 -12.91
N GLY A 143 5.05 25.68 -13.71
CA GLY A 143 4.84 25.31 -15.11
C GLY A 143 4.97 23.81 -15.36
N LYS A 144 4.89 23.44 -16.65
CA LYS A 144 5.05 22.03 -17.10
C LYS A 144 6.35 21.37 -16.63
N ALA A 145 7.44 22.15 -16.45
CA ALA A 145 8.70 21.63 -15.94
C ALA A 145 8.56 21.10 -14.50
N GLY A 146 7.89 21.84 -13.62
CA GLY A 146 7.61 21.37 -12.24
C GLY A 146 6.71 20.15 -12.21
N ILE A 147 5.69 20.09 -13.09
CA ILE A 147 4.83 18.90 -13.22
C ILE A 147 5.67 17.69 -13.68
N SER A 148 6.55 17.89 -14.66
CA SER A 148 7.44 16.81 -15.15
C SER A 148 8.37 16.31 -14.05
N GLU A 149 8.93 17.21 -13.24
CA GLU A 149 9.78 16.88 -12.10
C GLU A 149 9.03 16.03 -11.06
N ILE A 150 7.83 16.47 -10.67
CA ILE A 150 6.95 15.71 -9.76
C ILE A 150 6.62 14.34 -10.35
N ASN A 151 6.21 14.27 -11.62
CA ASN A 151 5.85 13.02 -12.27
C ASN A 151 7.05 12.05 -12.36
N ASN A 152 8.28 12.55 -12.52
CA ASN A 152 9.47 11.71 -12.50
C ASN A 152 9.67 11.04 -11.12
N HIS A 153 9.52 11.81 -10.03
CA HIS A 153 9.58 11.26 -8.67
C HIS A 153 8.44 10.28 -8.40
N LEU A 154 7.21 10.62 -8.81
CA LEU A 154 6.05 9.73 -8.66
C LEU A 154 6.23 8.43 -9.45
N ASN A 155 6.75 8.50 -10.67
CA ASN A 155 6.99 7.33 -11.52
C ASN A 155 8.03 6.39 -10.90
N SER A 156 9.10 6.91 -10.27
CA SER A 156 10.08 6.09 -9.54
C SER A 156 9.44 5.30 -8.40
N LEU A 157 8.32 5.81 -7.88
CA LEU A 157 7.50 5.17 -6.84
C LEU A 157 6.30 4.37 -7.40
N ASN A 158 6.19 4.25 -8.74
CA ASN A 158 5.03 3.70 -9.42
C ASN A 158 3.71 4.38 -9.06
N LEU A 159 3.72 5.68 -8.81
CA LEU A 159 2.58 6.51 -8.47
C LEU A 159 2.24 7.50 -9.59
N LYS A 160 1.04 8.08 -9.52
CA LYS A 160 0.55 9.16 -10.40
C LYS A 160 -0.21 10.18 -9.56
N LEU A 161 -0.33 11.40 -10.04
CA LEU A 161 -1.25 12.40 -9.49
C LEU A 161 -2.72 11.92 -9.59
N GLU A 162 -3.60 12.50 -8.79
CA GLU A 162 -5.04 12.18 -8.71
C GLU A 162 -5.34 10.72 -8.30
N ILE A 163 -4.40 10.05 -7.67
CA ILE A 163 -4.66 8.71 -7.14
C ILE A 163 -5.39 8.83 -5.81
N ASN A 164 -6.55 8.18 -5.71
CA ASN A 164 -7.24 8.01 -4.44
C ASN A 164 -6.32 7.29 -3.43
N LEU A 165 -6.22 7.83 -2.20
CA LEU A 165 -5.39 7.27 -1.11
C LEU A 165 -5.63 5.76 -0.89
N SER A 166 -6.84 5.25 -1.16
CA SER A 166 -7.13 3.81 -1.12
C SER A 166 -6.38 3.02 -2.21
N GLU A 167 -6.05 3.63 -3.34
CA GLU A 167 -5.25 2.99 -4.40
C GLU A 167 -3.75 3.12 -4.17
N ILE A 168 -3.31 4.17 -3.49
CA ILE A 168 -1.91 4.34 -3.07
C ILE A 168 -1.51 3.20 -2.14
N ASN A 169 -2.36 2.86 -1.20
CA ASN A 169 -2.14 1.74 -0.29
C ASN A 169 -1.90 0.42 -1.05
N LYS A 170 -2.56 0.21 -2.20
CA LYS A 170 -2.40 -1.01 -3.01
C LYS A 170 -1.01 -1.16 -3.63
N ARG A 171 -0.39 -0.09 -4.11
CA ARG A 171 0.86 -0.18 -4.89
C ARG A 171 2.11 0.03 -4.04
N LYS A 172 2.04 0.87 -3.04
CA LYS A 172 3.21 1.37 -2.31
C LYS A 172 3.57 0.61 -1.05
N ILE A 173 2.63 -0.03 -0.38
CA ILE A 173 2.95 -0.99 0.68
C ILE A 173 3.94 -2.04 0.13
N ARG A 174 3.83 -2.36 -1.16
CA ARG A 174 4.74 -3.28 -1.85
C ARG A 174 6.18 -2.77 -1.94
N SER A 175 6.42 -1.51 -2.34
CA SER A 175 7.78 -0.97 -2.48
C SER A 175 8.45 -0.78 -1.13
N LEU A 176 7.72 -0.30 -0.12
CA LEU A 176 8.27 -0.03 1.21
C LEU A 176 8.58 -1.29 2.02
N LEU A 177 7.82 -2.36 1.83
CA LEU A 177 8.16 -3.65 2.43
C LEU A 177 9.43 -4.23 1.81
N ASN A 178 9.71 -3.94 0.53
CA ASN A 178 10.94 -4.33 -0.14
C ASN A 178 12.15 -3.50 0.30
N GLU A 179 12.00 -2.20 0.51
CA GLU A 179 13.08 -1.32 0.98
C GLU A 179 13.51 -1.62 2.42
N LYS A 180 12.56 -1.94 3.31
CA LYS A 180 12.89 -2.40 4.67
C LYS A 180 13.65 -3.73 4.67
N LYS A 181 13.36 -4.62 3.72
CA LYS A 181 14.06 -5.91 3.60
C LYS A 181 15.56 -5.74 3.28
N ASN A 182 15.91 -4.69 2.54
CA ASN A 182 17.30 -4.38 2.18
C ASN A 182 18.07 -3.59 3.27
N LYS A 183 17.40 -3.04 4.27
CA LYS A 183 18.04 -2.34 5.39
C LYS A 183 18.31 -3.25 6.61
N TRP A 184 17.81 -4.49 6.63
CA TRP A 184 17.95 -5.45 7.73
C TRP A 184 18.75 -6.70 7.35
N ASN A 185 19.33 -6.73 6.13
CA ASN A 185 20.39 -7.64 5.69
C ASN A 185 21.71 -6.87 5.59
#